data_6ae0a190662ce210c83ad1fb5ae53880
#
_entry.id   6ae0a190662ce210c83ad1fb5ae53880
#
_cell.length_a   1.000
_cell.length_b   1.000
_cell.length_c   1.000
_cell.angle_alpha   90.00
_cell.angle_beta   90.00
_cell.angle_gamma   90.00
#
_symmetry.space_group_name_H-M   'P 1'
#
loop_
_entity.id
_entity.type
_entity.pdbx_description
1 polymer ?
#
loop_
_entity_poly.entity_id
_entity_poly.type
_entity_poly.pdbx_seq_one_letter_code
_entity_poly.pdbx_strand_id
1 'polypeptide(L)'
;HDNTPNKMSESTFSKEWWKGHINEILNETKANTHLTHLEELILTQGQDGYNQAKSFLYELIKNLKGEDNTIKNVSVKWDGAPAIFTGINPDNGKFFVGTKSVFNKSPKINYTSQDIDVNHGHAPGLAKKLKLALQYLPPVGIQGILQGDFMFDNDDVESNDIDGTPHYTFKPNTIRYAVEANSELGKRVLSSKIGIIFHTTYKDLSGGGASFGADISGLNPSNDVWFDDAYFKDATGVLLSNEEEQEILSKINEADSINVKYNELPMEISSNAKINLLNTYLNSEVRKGEFISDPFQSFEMFKEWYKVKFIEKAVSKYSPQNQEAKRKQFEDKLRTIESKKDIVINLFKVSKLLSEAKNI
;
A
#
# COMPACT_ATOMS: atom_id res chain seq x y z
N HIS A 1 26.25 -28.87 -36.48
CA HIS A 1 26.33 -28.35 -35.07
C HIS A 1 25.24 -27.27 -34.97
N ASP A 2 24.11 -27.71 -34.47
CA ASP A 2 22.94 -26.89 -34.17
C ASP A 2 23.14 -26.23 -32.81
N ASN A 3 23.33 -24.93 -32.79
CA ASN A 3 23.25 -24.10 -31.59
C ASN A 3 21.94 -23.33 -31.61
N THR A 4 20.85 -23.99 -31.26
CA THR A 4 19.62 -23.31 -30.84
C THR A 4 19.75 -22.89 -29.39
N PRO A 5 19.50 -21.61 -29.02
CA PRO A 5 19.44 -21.24 -27.61
C PRO A 5 18.27 -21.93 -26.95
N ASN A 6 18.54 -22.49 -25.78
CA ASN A 6 17.56 -23.10 -24.89
C ASN A 6 16.38 -22.16 -24.67
N LYS A 7 15.20 -22.50 -25.17
CA LYS A 7 13.95 -21.84 -24.79
C LYS A 7 13.77 -22.02 -23.30
N MET A 8 13.84 -20.93 -22.56
CA MET A 8 13.43 -20.90 -21.14
C MET A 8 12.01 -21.44 -21.04
N SER A 9 11.78 -22.38 -20.14
CA SER A 9 10.50 -23.02 -19.90
C SER A 9 9.44 -21.95 -19.57
N GLU A 10 8.40 -21.91 -20.37
CA GLU A 10 7.17 -21.18 -20.06
C GLU A 10 6.71 -21.56 -18.66
N SER A 11 6.25 -20.57 -17.89
CA SER A 11 5.86 -20.71 -16.48
C SER A 11 4.92 -21.91 -16.30
N THR A 12 5.21 -22.73 -15.32
CA THR A 12 4.51 -23.98 -14.96
C THR A 12 3.08 -23.77 -14.42
N PHE A 13 2.58 -22.55 -14.44
CA PHE A 13 1.30 -22.21 -13.83
C PHE A 13 0.25 -21.89 -14.90
N SER A 14 -0.88 -22.61 -14.86
CA SER A 14 -1.98 -22.42 -15.81
C SER A 14 -2.77 -21.14 -15.49
N LYS A 15 -3.51 -20.62 -16.48
CA LYS A 15 -4.40 -19.45 -16.35
C LYS A 15 -5.49 -19.68 -15.30
N GLU A 16 -5.92 -20.93 -15.12
CA GLU A 16 -6.89 -21.37 -14.10
C GLU A 16 -6.28 -21.35 -12.70
N TRP A 17 -5.00 -21.75 -12.54
CA TRP A 17 -4.28 -21.65 -11.29
C TRP A 17 -4.22 -20.19 -10.82
N TRP A 18 -3.90 -19.26 -11.74
CA TRP A 18 -3.86 -17.82 -11.47
C TRP A 18 -5.21 -17.25 -11.05
N LYS A 19 -6.28 -17.58 -11.76
CA LYS A 19 -7.64 -17.13 -11.37
C LYS A 19 -8.05 -17.66 -10.01
N GLY A 20 -7.69 -18.91 -9.70
CA GLY A 20 -7.92 -19.50 -8.39
C GLY A 20 -7.14 -18.77 -7.30
N HIS A 21 -5.85 -18.55 -7.50
CA HIS A 21 -4.97 -17.93 -6.50
C HIS A 21 -5.29 -16.45 -6.27
N ILE A 22 -5.57 -15.69 -7.32
CA ILE A 22 -6.04 -14.29 -7.17
C ILE A 22 -7.36 -14.24 -6.41
N ASN A 23 -8.30 -15.14 -6.69
CA ASN A 23 -9.55 -15.21 -5.95
C ASN A 23 -9.37 -15.67 -4.50
N GLU A 24 -8.42 -16.58 -4.22
CA GLU A 24 -8.06 -16.95 -2.85
C GLU A 24 -7.43 -15.77 -2.10
N ILE A 25 -6.46 -15.08 -2.68
CA ILE A 25 -5.85 -13.89 -2.09
C ILE A 25 -6.88 -12.79 -1.83
N LEU A 26 -7.85 -12.62 -2.72
CA LEU A 26 -8.94 -11.66 -2.56
C LEU A 26 -9.99 -12.11 -1.53
N ASN A 27 -10.14 -13.42 -1.30
CA ASN A 27 -11.18 -13.98 -0.39
C ASN A 27 -10.66 -14.36 1.00
N GLU A 28 -9.35 -14.62 1.20
CA GLU A 28 -8.82 -15.06 2.49
C GLU A 28 -8.52 -13.94 3.50
N THR A 29 -8.55 -12.69 3.11
CA THR A 29 -8.30 -11.60 4.04
C THR A 29 -9.57 -11.09 4.68
N LYS A 30 -9.98 -11.71 5.79
CA LYS A 30 -10.80 -11.00 6.77
C LYS A 30 -10.10 -9.68 7.13
N ALA A 31 -10.65 -8.60 6.60
CA ALA A 31 -10.51 -7.24 7.14
C ALA A 31 -9.14 -6.56 7.08
N ASN A 32 -8.26 -6.87 6.13
CA ASN A 32 -7.09 -6.02 5.93
C ASN A 32 -6.83 -5.80 4.43
N THR A 33 -7.53 -4.84 3.86
CA THR A 33 -7.39 -4.39 2.47
C THR A 33 -6.16 -3.47 2.27
N HIS A 34 -5.09 -3.68 3.01
CA HIS A 34 -3.83 -3.04 2.69
C HIS A 34 -3.24 -3.73 1.46
N LEU A 35 -3.00 -2.94 0.42
CA LEU A 35 -2.20 -3.41 -0.70
C LEU A 35 -0.81 -3.76 -0.16
N THR A 36 -0.39 -5.00 -0.39
CA THR A 36 0.95 -5.47 -0.04
C THR A 36 1.90 -4.99 -1.13
N HIS A 37 3.03 -4.40 -0.73
CA HIS A 37 4.09 -4.09 -1.68
C HIS A 37 4.66 -5.38 -2.26
N LEU A 38 5.04 -5.36 -3.53
CA LEU A 38 5.55 -6.54 -4.23
C LEU A 38 6.76 -7.15 -3.50
N GLU A 39 7.66 -6.31 -3.04
CA GLU A 39 8.84 -6.69 -2.27
C GLU A 39 8.54 -7.22 -0.86
N GLU A 40 7.36 -6.96 -0.33
CA GLU A 40 6.92 -7.49 0.98
C GLU A 40 6.39 -8.92 0.89
N LEU A 41 5.99 -9.38 -0.30
CA LEU A 41 5.49 -10.74 -0.49
C LEU A 41 6.51 -11.78 -0.03
N ILE A 42 7.80 -11.55 -0.28
CA ILE A 42 8.87 -12.46 0.16
C ILE A 42 8.99 -12.56 1.68
N LEU A 43 8.65 -11.48 2.40
CA LEU A 43 8.69 -11.44 3.87
C LEU A 43 7.49 -12.17 4.48
N THR A 44 6.33 -12.00 3.86
CA THR A 44 5.06 -12.49 4.39
C THR A 44 4.69 -13.90 3.92
N GLN A 45 5.21 -14.33 2.76
CA GLN A 45 4.88 -15.62 2.14
C GLN A 45 6.12 -16.45 1.76
N GLY A 46 7.33 -15.96 2.05
CA GLY A 46 8.57 -16.69 1.80
C GLY A 46 8.80 -17.00 0.31
N GLN A 47 9.14 -18.26 -0.01
CA GLN A 47 9.40 -18.67 -1.39
C GLN A 47 8.18 -18.50 -2.32
N ASP A 48 6.99 -18.78 -1.83
CA ASP A 48 5.76 -18.62 -2.62
C ASP A 48 5.52 -17.14 -2.93
N GLY A 49 5.77 -16.26 -1.96
CA GLY A 49 5.71 -14.82 -2.16
C GLY A 49 6.74 -14.32 -3.17
N TYR A 50 7.96 -14.87 -3.18
CA TYR A 50 8.95 -14.58 -4.20
C TYR A 50 8.47 -14.99 -5.60
N ASN A 51 7.96 -16.20 -5.75
CA ASN A 51 7.44 -16.71 -7.02
C ASN A 51 6.28 -15.84 -7.51
N GLN A 52 5.40 -15.42 -6.61
CA GLN A 52 4.28 -14.55 -6.92
C GLN A 52 4.75 -13.15 -7.37
N ALA A 53 5.69 -12.53 -6.63
CA ALA A 53 6.26 -11.23 -6.98
C ALA A 53 6.92 -11.26 -8.38
N LYS A 54 7.68 -12.31 -8.65
CA LYS A 54 8.31 -12.52 -9.96
C LYS A 54 7.29 -12.65 -11.09
N SER A 55 6.23 -13.41 -10.87
CA SER A 55 5.15 -13.52 -11.85
C SER A 55 4.46 -12.17 -12.13
N PHE A 56 4.22 -11.37 -11.12
CA PHE A 56 3.65 -10.03 -11.33
C PHE A 56 4.56 -9.15 -12.19
N LEU A 57 5.87 -9.22 -12.00
CA LEU A 57 6.82 -8.47 -12.84
C LEU A 57 6.79 -8.95 -14.30
N TYR A 58 6.74 -10.25 -14.54
CA TYR A 58 6.61 -10.77 -15.92
C TYR A 58 5.29 -10.38 -16.58
N GLU A 59 4.18 -10.43 -15.85
CA GLU A 59 2.89 -9.97 -16.36
C GLU A 59 2.90 -8.46 -16.65
N LEU A 60 3.54 -7.66 -15.80
CA LEU A 60 3.69 -6.22 -16.01
C LEU A 60 4.50 -5.95 -17.29
N ILE A 61 5.62 -6.64 -17.51
CA ILE A 61 6.41 -6.53 -18.76
C ILE A 61 5.54 -6.80 -19.98
N LYS A 62 4.80 -7.92 -20.01
CA LYS A 62 3.92 -8.28 -21.13
C LYS A 62 2.88 -7.21 -21.42
N ASN A 63 2.27 -6.65 -20.37
CA ASN A 63 1.28 -5.59 -20.52
C ASN A 63 1.88 -4.30 -21.08
N LEU A 64 2.99 -3.86 -20.53
CA LEU A 64 3.67 -2.64 -20.95
C LEU A 64 4.31 -2.77 -22.34
N LYS A 65 4.50 -3.99 -22.84
CA LYS A 65 4.89 -4.27 -24.23
C LYS A 65 3.71 -4.37 -25.20
N GLY A 66 2.48 -4.30 -24.69
CA GLY A 66 1.29 -4.46 -25.51
C GLY A 66 1.05 -5.89 -26.03
N GLU A 67 1.74 -6.88 -25.48
CA GLU A 67 1.63 -8.30 -25.88
C GLU A 67 0.36 -8.98 -25.31
N ASP A 68 -0.18 -8.44 -24.23
CA ASP A 68 -1.41 -8.95 -23.61
C ASP A 68 -2.34 -7.79 -23.21
N ASN A 69 -3.48 -7.71 -23.89
CA ASN A 69 -4.54 -6.74 -23.57
C ASN A 69 -5.49 -7.23 -22.46
N THR A 70 -5.17 -8.31 -21.76
CA THR A 70 -6.09 -8.96 -20.81
C THR A 70 -6.02 -8.36 -19.40
N ILE A 71 -4.94 -7.66 -19.03
CA ILE A 71 -4.88 -6.93 -17.75
C ILE A 71 -5.43 -5.52 -17.94
N LYS A 72 -6.72 -5.39 -17.74
CA LYS A 72 -7.42 -4.10 -17.78
C LYS A 72 -7.35 -3.33 -16.45
N ASN A 73 -6.62 -3.82 -15.46
CA ASN A 73 -6.68 -3.33 -14.08
C ASN A 73 -5.31 -2.90 -13.54
N VAL A 74 -4.59 -2.07 -14.27
CA VAL A 74 -3.49 -1.30 -13.69
C VAL A 74 -4.10 -0.11 -12.98
N SER A 75 -3.84 0.00 -11.67
CA SER A 75 -4.28 1.13 -10.86
C SER A 75 -3.08 1.92 -10.36
N VAL A 76 -3.24 3.22 -10.23
CA VAL A 76 -2.27 4.08 -9.56
C VAL A 76 -2.58 4.07 -8.06
N LYS A 77 -1.59 3.72 -7.23
CA LYS A 77 -1.73 3.88 -5.79
C LYS A 77 -1.49 5.34 -5.42
N TRP A 78 -2.56 6.07 -5.18
CA TRP A 78 -2.50 7.39 -4.60
C TRP A 78 -2.12 7.32 -3.12
N ASP A 79 -1.37 8.29 -2.63
CA ASP A 79 -0.96 8.40 -1.24
C ASP A 79 -1.64 9.62 -0.61
N GLY A 80 -2.87 9.44 -0.18
CA GLY A 80 -3.68 10.45 0.49
C GLY A 80 -3.81 10.20 1.99
N ALA A 81 -4.20 11.21 2.74
CA ALA A 81 -4.51 11.10 4.16
C ALA A 81 -5.49 12.19 4.62
N PRO A 82 -6.45 11.82 5.46
CA PRO A 82 -6.77 10.50 5.96
C PRO A 82 -7.47 9.60 4.94
N ALA A 83 -7.39 8.28 5.12
CA ALA A 83 -8.33 7.37 4.48
C ALA A 83 -9.71 7.57 5.09
N ILE A 84 -10.71 7.82 4.23
CA ILE A 84 -12.10 8.04 4.63
C ILE A 84 -13.01 6.92 4.12
N PHE A 85 -14.02 6.60 4.90
CA PHE A 85 -15.09 5.67 4.58
C PHE A 85 -16.39 6.47 4.56
N THR A 86 -17.15 6.38 3.48
CA THR A 86 -18.30 7.23 3.28
C THR A 86 -19.36 6.56 2.42
N GLY A 87 -20.60 6.98 2.56
CA GLY A 87 -21.72 6.47 1.78
C GLY A 87 -22.99 6.36 2.59
N ILE A 88 -23.87 5.46 2.18
CA ILE A 88 -25.13 5.20 2.86
C ILE A 88 -24.98 3.99 3.77
N ASN A 89 -25.24 4.17 5.05
CA ASN A 89 -25.28 3.04 5.98
C ASN A 89 -26.52 2.19 5.66
N PRO A 90 -26.34 0.89 5.29
CA PRO A 90 -27.47 0.04 4.91
C PRO A 90 -28.43 -0.24 6.07
N ASP A 91 -27.99 -0.13 7.33
CA ASP A 91 -28.82 -0.42 8.48
C ASP A 91 -29.87 0.66 8.78
N ASN A 92 -29.61 1.94 8.37
CA ASN A 92 -30.47 3.07 8.70
C ASN A 92 -30.72 4.05 7.57
N GLY A 93 -30.12 3.84 6.39
CA GLY A 93 -30.30 4.68 5.21
C GLY A 93 -29.68 6.07 5.31
N LYS A 94 -28.85 6.36 6.32
CA LYS A 94 -28.25 7.68 6.51
C LYS A 94 -26.87 7.76 5.87
N PHE A 95 -26.58 8.92 5.28
CA PHE A 95 -25.24 9.23 4.82
C PHE A 95 -24.29 9.37 6.01
N PHE A 96 -23.10 8.82 5.89
CA PHE A 96 -22.07 8.90 6.93
C PHE A 96 -20.68 9.16 6.36
N VAL A 97 -19.80 9.60 7.25
CA VAL A 97 -18.35 9.61 7.05
C VAL A 97 -17.64 9.01 8.25
N GLY A 98 -16.48 8.41 8.02
CA GLY A 98 -15.67 7.87 9.09
C GLY A 98 -14.27 7.51 8.65
N THR A 99 -13.54 6.89 9.56
CA THR A 99 -12.24 6.27 9.32
C THR A 99 -12.38 4.75 9.40
N LYS A 100 -11.29 3.99 9.34
CA LYS A 100 -11.31 2.52 9.55
C LYS A 100 -12.03 2.11 10.86
N SER A 101 -12.19 3.03 11.81
CA SER A 101 -12.91 2.78 13.06
C SER A 101 -14.41 2.50 12.90
N VAL A 102 -14.98 2.70 11.71
CA VAL A 102 -16.37 2.27 11.39
C VAL A 102 -16.57 0.76 11.48
N PHE A 103 -15.49 -0.03 11.36
CA PHE A 103 -15.48 -1.49 11.45
C PHE A 103 -15.12 -2.02 12.86
N ASN A 104 -14.92 -1.17 13.83
CA ASN A 104 -14.59 -1.59 15.19
C ASN A 104 -15.80 -2.29 15.88
N LYS A 105 -15.55 -3.07 16.94
CA LYS A 105 -16.62 -3.64 17.79
C LYS A 105 -17.56 -2.56 18.34
N SER A 106 -17.03 -1.35 18.60
CA SER A 106 -17.81 -0.15 18.88
C SER A 106 -17.56 0.83 17.74
N PRO A 107 -18.38 0.79 16.68
CA PRO A 107 -18.15 1.55 15.47
C PRO A 107 -18.22 3.06 15.72
N LYS A 108 -17.28 3.81 15.14
CA LYS A 108 -17.29 5.28 15.14
C LYS A 108 -17.80 5.77 13.79
N ILE A 109 -19.12 5.79 13.64
CA ILE A 109 -19.81 6.25 12.43
C ILE A 109 -20.32 7.66 12.69
N ASN A 110 -20.06 8.60 11.77
CA ASN A 110 -20.41 9.98 11.98
C ASN A 110 -21.47 10.41 10.96
N TYR A 111 -22.65 10.76 11.45
CA TYR A 111 -23.77 11.28 10.67
C TYR A 111 -23.90 12.81 10.80
N THR A 112 -23.27 13.38 11.82
CA THR A 112 -23.30 14.79 12.14
C THR A 112 -21.91 15.33 12.49
N SER A 113 -21.73 16.65 12.44
CA SER A 113 -20.50 17.28 12.93
C SER A 113 -20.25 17.02 14.41
N GLN A 114 -21.32 16.88 15.20
CA GLN A 114 -21.20 16.58 16.62
C GLN A 114 -20.66 15.16 16.85
N ASP A 115 -21.10 14.17 16.05
CA ASP A 115 -20.53 12.81 16.10
C ASP A 115 -19.01 12.84 15.82
N ILE A 116 -18.58 13.67 14.88
CA ILE A 116 -17.16 13.83 14.55
C ILE A 116 -16.40 14.42 15.74
N ASP A 117 -16.95 15.44 16.41
CA ASP A 117 -16.33 16.04 17.60
C ASP A 117 -16.20 15.05 18.74
N VAL A 118 -17.21 14.24 18.97
CA VAL A 118 -17.18 13.18 20.00
C VAL A 118 -16.16 12.09 19.67
N ASN A 119 -16.17 11.62 18.43
CA ASN A 119 -15.36 10.47 18.01
C ASN A 119 -13.90 10.83 17.69
N HIS A 120 -13.66 12.04 17.17
CA HIS A 120 -12.38 12.45 16.56
C HIS A 120 -11.88 13.84 17.00
N GLY A 121 -12.54 14.51 17.95
CA GLY A 121 -12.16 15.85 18.41
C GLY A 121 -10.75 15.94 19.01
N HIS A 122 -10.20 14.80 19.48
CA HIS A 122 -8.81 14.71 19.94
C HIS A 122 -7.76 14.86 18.82
N ALA A 123 -8.18 14.81 17.54
CA ALA A 123 -7.36 14.96 16.34
C ALA A 123 -7.97 16.04 15.43
N PRO A 124 -7.72 17.36 15.68
CA PRO A 124 -8.41 18.45 15.03
C PRO A 124 -8.30 18.46 13.50
N GLY A 125 -7.13 18.13 12.94
CA GLY A 125 -6.93 18.03 11.48
C GLY A 125 -7.79 16.94 10.83
N LEU A 126 -7.90 15.78 11.47
CA LEU A 126 -8.78 14.70 11.02
C LEU A 126 -10.25 15.12 11.14
N ALA A 127 -10.64 15.71 12.26
CA ALA A 127 -12.01 16.18 12.47
C ALA A 127 -12.42 17.23 11.42
N LYS A 128 -11.53 18.18 11.09
CA LYS A 128 -11.75 19.16 10.02
C LYS A 128 -12.07 18.46 8.68
N LYS A 129 -11.21 17.52 8.26
CA LYS A 129 -11.36 16.80 6.99
C LYS A 129 -12.62 15.94 6.94
N LEU A 130 -12.97 15.27 8.03
CA LEU A 130 -14.23 14.51 8.13
C LEU A 130 -15.47 15.44 8.06
N LYS A 131 -15.43 16.61 8.69
CA LYS A 131 -16.53 17.60 8.61
C LYS A 131 -16.70 18.13 7.18
N LEU A 132 -15.61 18.43 6.48
CA LEU A 132 -15.65 18.83 5.08
C LEU A 132 -16.21 17.71 4.19
N ALA A 133 -15.79 16.47 4.40
CA ALA A 133 -16.34 15.33 3.69
C ALA A 133 -17.85 15.16 3.95
N LEU A 134 -18.29 15.26 5.20
CA LEU A 134 -19.70 15.19 5.57
C LEU A 134 -20.54 16.30 4.93
N GLN A 135 -19.95 17.49 4.76
CA GLN A 135 -20.62 18.64 4.18
C GLN A 135 -20.74 18.54 2.65
N TYR A 136 -19.67 18.11 1.97
CA TYR A 136 -19.59 18.23 0.50
C TYR A 136 -19.86 16.93 -0.27
N LEU A 137 -19.75 15.75 0.35
CA LEU A 137 -19.97 14.48 -0.35
C LEU A 137 -21.45 14.08 -0.57
N PRO A 138 -22.45 14.44 0.27
CA PRO A 138 -23.81 13.97 0.06
C PRO A 138 -24.37 14.24 -1.34
N PRO A 139 -24.15 15.41 -1.99
CA PRO A 139 -24.63 15.68 -3.34
C PRO A 139 -23.99 14.81 -4.43
N VAL A 140 -22.82 14.22 -4.16
CA VAL A 140 -22.14 13.31 -5.08
C VAL A 140 -22.93 12.01 -5.30
N GLY A 141 -23.85 11.68 -4.37
CA GLY A 141 -24.82 10.59 -4.56
C GLY A 141 -24.23 9.19 -4.42
N ILE A 142 -23.25 9.02 -3.52
CA ILE A 142 -22.61 7.72 -3.26
C ILE A 142 -23.67 6.72 -2.80
N GLN A 143 -23.85 5.64 -3.58
CA GLN A 143 -24.66 4.49 -3.23
C GLN A 143 -23.77 3.39 -2.66
N GLY A 144 -24.15 2.79 -1.52
CA GLY A 144 -23.27 1.84 -0.81
C GLY A 144 -22.16 2.54 -0.03
N ILE A 145 -21.04 1.87 0.14
CA ILE A 145 -19.92 2.33 0.97
C ILE A 145 -18.64 2.34 0.16
N LEU A 146 -18.02 3.52 0.04
CA LEU A 146 -16.72 3.70 -0.61
C LEU A 146 -15.66 4.06 0.42
N GLN A 147 -14.46 3.56 0.19
CA GLN A 147 -13.24 4.07 0.81
C GLN A 147 -12.46 4.87 -0.21
N GLY A 148 -11.93 5.99 0.22
CA GLY A 148 -11.01 6.80 -0.57
C GLY A 148 -10.00 7.50 0.30
N ASP A 149 -8.99 8.07 -0.35
CA ASP A 149 -7.98 8.89 0.28
C ASP A 149 -8.30 10.36 0.09
N PHE A 150 -8.26 11.11 1.18
CA PHE A 150 -8.44 12.56 1.15
C PHE A 150 -7.17 13.21 0.63
N MET A 151 -7.26 13.91 -0.49
CA MET A 151 -6.12 14.46 -1.19
C MET A 151 -5.80 15.90 -0.79
N PHE A 152 -6.82 16.74 -0.69
CA PHE A 152 -6.67 18.15 -0.30
C PHE A 152 -7.99 18.75 0.17
N ASP A 153 -7.90 19.78 0.98
CA ASP A 153 -8.92 20.83 1.09
C ASP A 153 -8.37 22.15 0.51
N ASN A 154 -9.18 23.19 0.43
CA ASN A 154 -8.76 24.47 -0.17
C ASN A 154 -7.49 25.07 0.45
N ASP A 155 -7.25 24.81 1.75
CA ASP A 155 -6.09 25.35 2.46
C ASP A 155 -4.81 24.57 2.14
N ASP A 156 -4.95 23.36 1.59
CA ASP A 156 -3.83 22.48 1.22
C ASP A 156 -3.27 22.78 -0.18
N VAL A 157 -4.01 23.54 -1.03
CA VAL A 157 -3.63 23.79 -2.44
C VAL A 157 -2.76 25.05 -2.53
N GLU A 158 -1.56 24.87 -3.03
CA GLU A 158 -0.57 25.93 -3.25
C GLU A 158 -0.32 26.17 -4.73
N SER A 159 -0.01 27.42 -5.11
CA SER A 159 0.44 27.75 -6.46
C SER A 159 1.98 27.74 -6.50
N ASN A 160 2.54 26.98 -7.41
CA ASN A 160 4.00 26.82 -7.55
C ASN A 160 4.39 26.88 -9.04
N ASP A 161 5.56 27.42 -9.33
CA ASP A 161 6.19 27.31 -10.65
C ASP A 161 7.09 26.06 -10.65
N ILE A 162 6.94 25.21 -11.66
CA ILE A 162 7.78 24.05 -11.87
C ILE A 162 8.33 24.15 -13.30
N ASP A 163 9.62 24.34 -13.43
CA ASP A 163 10.33 24.48 -14.70
C ASP A 163 9.73 25.52 -15.65
N GLY A 164 9.29 26.67 -15.09
CA GLY A 164 8.69 27.77 -15.84
C GLY A 164 7.21 27.58 -16.19
N THR A 165 6.56 26.53 -15.67
CA THR A 165 5.13 26.25 -15.85
C THR A 165 4.38 26.38 -14.54
N PRO A 166 3.31 27.19 -14.46
CA PRO A 166 2.48 27.31 -13.26
C PRO A 166 1.74 26.00 -12.94
N HIS A 167 1.83 25.59 -11.69
CA HIS A 167 1.15 24.40 -11.18
C HIS A 167 0.38 24.71 -9.89
N TYR A 168 -0.71 23.97 -9.66
CA TYR A 168 -1.31 23.79 -8.34
C TYR A 168 -0.74 22.53 -7.71
N THR A 169 -0.26 22.63 -6.47
CA THR A 169 0.33 21.52 -5.75
C THR A 169 -0.35 21.28 -4.42
N PHE A 170 -0.38 20.04 -3.98
CA PHE A 170 -0.87 19.63 -2.67
C PHE A 170 -0.10 18.43 -2.17
N LYS A 171 0.03 18.30 -0.84
CA LYS A 171 0.78 17.23 -0.20
C LYS A 171 -0.04 16.58 0.91
N PRO A 172 -0.93 15.62 0.54
CA PRO A 172 -1.81 14.98 1.52
C PRO A 172 -1.05 14.13 2.55
N ASN A 173 0.07 13.54 2.17
CA ASN A 173 0.89 12.69 3.02
C ASN A 173 2.38 12.88 2.67
N THR A 174 3.06 11.85 2.18
CA THR A 174 4.49 11.89 1.88
C THR A 174 4.76 12.49 0.49
N ILE A 175 3.90 12.16 -0.48
CA ILE A 175 4.03 12.56 -1.89
C ILE A 175 3.40 13.94 -2.10
N ARG A 176 4.10 14.82 -2.82
CA ARG A 176 3.56 16.07 -3.33
C ARG A 176 3.05 15.83 -4.75
N TYR A 177 1.81 16.16 -4.98
CA TYR A 177 1.17 16.13 -6.30
C TYR A 177 1.22 17.52 -6.93
N ALA A 178 1.39 17.56 -8.24
CA ALA A 178 1.38 18.78 -9.03
C ALA A 178 0.47 18.58 -10.24
N VAL A 179 -0.30 19.60 -10.57
CA VAL A 179 -1.15 19.63 -11.76
C VAL A 179 -0.98 20.97 -12.45
N GLU A 180 -0.81 20.99 -13.77
CA GLU A 180 -0.68 22.24 -14.52
C GLU A 180 -1.88 23.14 -14.31
N ALA A 181 -1.62 24.39 -13.89
CA ALA A 181 -2.68 25.34 -13.51
C ALA A 181 -3.67 25.64 -14.64
N ASN A 182 -3.19 25.66 -15.89
CA ASN A 182 -4.01 25.96 -17.07
C ASN A 182 -4.77 24.75 -17.62
N SER A 183 -4.50 23.53 -17.12
CA SER A 183 -5.22 22.33 -17.53
C SER A 183 -6.66 22.32 -16.99
N GLU A 184 -7.53 21.53 -17.58
CA GLU A 184 -8.90 21.33 -17.06
C GLU A 184 -8.87 20.73 -15.66
N LEU A 185 -7.93 19.82 -15.39
CA LEU A 185 -7.72 19.24 -14.06
C LEU A 185 -7.24 20.31 -13.06
N GLY A 186 -6.31 21.18 -13.44
CA GLY A 186 -5.84 22.27 -12.59
C GLY A 186 -6.96 23.23 -12.20
N LYS A 187 -7.80 23.64 -13.17
CA LYS A 187 -8.99 24.46 -12.91
C LYS A 187 -9.97 23.77 -11.94
N ARG A 188 -10.14 22.45 -12.11
CA ARG A 188 -10.99 21.63 -11.21
C ARG A 188 -10.42 21.56 -9.79
N VAL A 189 -9.12 21.30 -9.64
CA VAL A 189 -8.45 21.28 -8.33
C VAL A 189 -8.60 22.63 -7.63
N LEU A 190 -8.33 23.74 -8.32
CA LEU A 190 -8.46 25.07 -7.74
C LEU A 190 -9.90 25.43 -7.31
N SER A 191 -10.91 25.03 -8.10
CA SER A 191 -12.31 25.37 -7.81
C SER A 191 -12.95 24.50 -6.74
N SER A 192 -12.43 23.29 -6.51
CA SER A 192 -13.01 22.33 -5.57
C SER A 192 -12.68 22.68 -4.11
N LYS A 193 -13.60 22.38 -3.21
CA LYS A 193 -13.45 22.54 -1.77
C LYS A 193 -12.66 21.39 -1.14
N ILE A 194 -12.82 20.19 -1.71
CA ILE A 194 -12.10 18.98 -1.32
C ILE A 194 -11.76 18.13 -2.55
N GLY A 195 -10.69 17.34 -2.41
CA GLY A 195 -10.31 16.32 -3.40
C GLY A 195 -10.23 14.93 -2.76
N ILE A 196 -10.79 13.91 -3.40
CA ILE A 196 -10.83 12.53 -2.91
C ILE A 196 -10.59 11.55 -4.05
N ILE A 197 -9.73 10.56 -3.83
CA ILE A 197 -9.56 9.43 -4.75
C ILE A 197 -10.20 8.19 -4.13
N PHE A 198 -11.25 7.67 -4.77
CA PHE A 198 -11.91 6.43 -4.35
C PHE A 198 -11.18 5.21 -4.90
N HIS A 199 -11.03 4.15 -4.08
CA HIS A 199 -10.28 2.96 -4.49
C HIS A 199 -10.87 1.63 -4.00
N THR A 200 -11.79 1.61 -3.03
CA THR A 200 -12.35 0.36 -2.48
C THR A 200 -13.84 0.50 -2.23
N THR A 201 -14.58 -0.55 -2.58
CA THR A 201 -16.01 -0.68 -2.30
C THR A 201 -16.24 -1.71 -1.20
N TYR A 202 -17.19 -1.44 -0.30
CA TYR A 202 -17.61 -2.34 0.77
C TYR A 202 -19.10 -2.66 0.63
N LYS A 203 -19.48 -3.89 0.96
CA LYS A 203 -20.90 -4.29 0.98
C LYS A 203 -21.64 -3.74 2.17
N ASP A 204 -20.97 -3.72 3.31
CA ASP A 204 -21.55 -3.33 4.60
C ASP A 204 -20.47 -2.82 5.58
N LEU A 205 -20.88 -2.46 6.78
CA LEU A 205 -20.01 -2.00 7.86
C LEU A 205 -19.46 -3.13 8.75
N SER A 206 -19.64 -4.38 8.38
CA SER A 206 -19.00 -5.52 9.08
C SER A 206 -17.51 -5.68 8.71
N GLY A 207 -17.06 -4.97 7.68
CA GLY A 207 -15.70 -5.05 7.15
C GLY A 207 -15.48 -6.27 6.25
N GLY A 208 -16.55 -7.02 5.93
CA GLY A 208 -16.54 -8.11 4.97
C GLY A 208 -16.85 -7.62 3.55
N GLY A 209 -16.40 -8.40 2.55
CA GLY A 209 -16.78 -8.17 1.15
C GLY A 209 -16.19 -6.91 0.53
N ALA A 210 -15.03 -6.45 1.01
CA ALA A 210 -14.29 -5.40 0.36
C ALA A 210 -13.80 -5.86 -1.02
N SER A 211 -14.00 -5.03 -2.04
CA SER A 211 -13.40 -5.22 -3.36
C SER A 211 -12.53 -4.03 -3.69
N PHE A 212 -11.32 -4.29 -4.19
CA PHE A 212 -10.49 -3.24 -4.75
C PHE A 212 -11.11 -2.75 -6.05
N GLY A 213 -11.17 -1.44 -6.18
CA GLY A 213 -11.86 -0.74 -7.26
C GLY A 213 -13.12 -0.04 -6.74
N ALA A 214 -13.30 1.18 -7.15
CA ALA A 214 -14.50 1.97 -6.89
C ALA A 214 -15.16 2.28 -8.23
N ASP A 215 -16.37 1.82 -8.44
CA ASP A 215 -17.16 2.28 -9.57
C ASP A 215 -17.72 3.68 -9.25
N ILE A 216 -17.11 4.68 -9.88
CA ILE A 216 -17.53 6.09 -9.75
C ILE A 216 -18.41 6.56 -10.89
N SER A 217 -18.74 5.71 -11.86
CA SER A 217 -19.50 6.07 -13.06
C SER A 217 -20.94 6.56 -12.74
N GLY A 218 -21.50 6.08 -11.63
CA GLY A 218 -22.81 6.50 -11.14
C GLY A 218 -22.79 7.72 -10.23
N LEU A 219 -21.63 8.33 -9.96
CA LEU A 219 -21.54 9.49 -9.09
C LEU A 219 -21.84 10.79 -9.83
N ASN A 220 -22.54 11.70 -9.15
CA ASN A 220 -22.89 12.99 -9.71
C ASN A 220 -21.66 13.93 -9.70
N PRO A 221 -21.37 14.62 -10.81
CA PRO A 221 -20.38 15.69 -10.81
C PRO A 221 -20.74 16.77 -9.76
N SER A 222 -19.73 17.28 -9.08
CA SER A 222 -19.91 18.36 -8.09
C SER A 222 -18.88 19.47 -8.33
N ASN A 223 -19.26 20.72 -8.20
CA ASN A 223 -18.30 21.83 -8.27
C ASN A 223 -17.43 21.93 -7.02
N ASP A 224 -17.92 21.44 -5.88
CA ASP A 224 -17.23 21.52 -4.60
C ASP A 224 -16.31 20.32 -4.34
N VAL A 225 -16.48 19.23 -5.08
CA VAL A 225 -15.71 18.00 -4.89
C VAL A 225 -15.02 17.60 -6.18
N TRP A 226 -13.70 17.61 -6.16
CA TRP A 226 -12.96 16.85 -7.15
C TRP A 226 -12.84 15.41 -6.65
N PHE A 227 -13.27 14.46 -7.45
CA PHE A 227 -13.06 13.05 -7.17
C PHE A 227 -12.64 12.30 -8.43
N ASP A 228 -11.90 11.23 -8.22
CA ASP A 228 -11.51 10.28 -9.25
C ASP A 228 -11.38 8.88 -8.61
N ASP A 229 -11.18 7.86 -9.44
CA ASP A 229 -10.85 6.52 -9.00
C ASP A 229 -9.33 6.26 -9.10
N ALA A 230 -8.90 5.16 -8.51
CA ALA A 230 -7.51 4.74 -8.55
C ALA A 230 -7.13 4.00 -9.85
N TYR A 231 -8.06 3.83 -10.80
CA TYR A 231 -7.77 3.17 -12.07
C TYR A 231 -6.92 4.07 -12.97
N PHE A 232 -5.92 3.47 -13.60
CA PHE A 232 -5.16 4.13 -14.63
C PHE A 232 -5.99 4.19 -15.92
N LYS A 233 -6.36 5.39 -16.33
CA LYS A 233 -7.31 5.60 -17.46
C LYS A 233 -6.64 5.71 -18.81
N ASP A 234 -5.35 6.00 -18.85
CA ASP A 234 -4.62 6.19 -20.10
C ASP A 234 -3.26 5.45 -20.05
N ALA A 235 -3.29 4.23 -20.57
CA ALA A 235 -2.07 3.46 -20.84
C ALA A 235 -1.59 3.63 -22.30
N THR A 236 -2.28 4.47 -23.10
CA THR A 236 -1.87 4.71 -24.48
C THR A 236 -0.60 5.55 -24.52
N GLY A 237 0.51 4.92 -24.91
CA GLY A 237 1.81 5.57 -25.06
C GLY A 237 2.85 5.21 -23.99
N VAL A 238 2.48 4.51 -22.93
CA VAL A 238 3.46 3.93 -22.01
C VAL A 238 3.85 2.55 -22.55
N LEU A 239 4.92 2.51 -23.32
CA LEU A 239 5.52 1.28 -23.83
C LEU A 239 6.85 1.08 -23.13
N LEU A 240 7.04 -0.10 -22.57
CA LEU A 240 8.34 -0.51 -22.02
C LEU A 240 9.33 -0.63 -23.18
N SER A 241 10.46 0.08 -23.10
CA SER A 241 11.54 -0.07 -24.05
C SER A 241 12.22 -1.45 -23.89
N ASN A 242 12.95 -1.88 -24.93
CA ASN A 242 13.73 -3.12 -24.84
C ASN A 242 14.82 -3.02 -23.78
N GLU A 243 15.40 -1.85 -23.57
CA GLU A 243 16.43 -1.57 -22.58
C GLU A 243 15.86 -1.72 -21.17
N GLU A 244 14.70 -1.12 -20.90
CA GLU A 244 14.01 -1.23 -19.60
C GLU A 244 13.59 -2.69 -19.32
N GLU A 245 13.05 -3.39 -20.33
CA GLU A 245 12.75 -4.83 -20.19
C GLU A 245 13.98 -5.63 -19.78
N GLN A 246 15.12 -5.43 -20.48
CA GLN A 246 16.35 -6.16 -20.17
C GLN A 246 16.87 -5.82 -18.77
N GLU A 247 16.71 -4.58 -18.32
CA GLU A 247 17.10 -4.15 -16.98
C GLU A 247 16.22 -4.84 -15.92
N ILE A 248 14.90 -4.87 -16.08
CA ILE A 248 13.98 -5.59 -15.20
C ILE A 248 14.35 -7.08 -15.14
N LEU A 249 14.54 -7.72 -16.31
CA LEU A 249 14.90 -9.13 -16.39
C LEU A 249 16.25 -9.43 -15.74
N SER A 250 17.22 -8.52 -15.86
CA SER A 250 18.52 -8.62 -15.19
C SER A 250 18.37 -8.64 -13.67
N LYS A 251 17.54 -7.77 -13.10
CA LYS A 251 17.26 -7.73 -11.66
C LYS A 251 16.58 -9.02 -11.17
N ILE A 252 15.63 -9.55 -11.94
CA ILE A 252 14.96 -10.81 -11.62
C ILE A 252 15.98 -11.96 -11.65
N ASN A 253 16.84 -12.04 -12.67
CA ASN A 253 17.85 -13.09 -12.78
C ASN A 253 18.89 -13.00 -11.66
N GLU A 254 19.28 -11.79 -11.25
CA GLU A 254 20.16 -11.60 -10.10
C GLU A 254 19.48 -12.09 -8.81
N ALA A 255 18.21 -11.77 -8.60
CA ALA A 255 17.43 -12.25 -7.47
C ALA A 255 17.29 -13.78 -7.46
N ASP A 256 17.08 -14.42 -8.62
CA ASP A 256 17.03 -15.88 -8.78
C ASP A 256 18.34 -16.56 -8.39
N SER A 257 19.48 -15.87 -8.54
CA SER A 257 20.80 -16.39 -8.16
C SER A 257 21.04 -16.43 -6.65
N ILE A 258 20.24 -15.70 -5.87
CA ILE A 258 20.39 -15.59 -4.42
C ILE A 258 19.60 -16.70 -3.72
N ASN A 259 20.32 -17.62 -3.08
CA ASN A 259 19.69 -18.69 -2.30
C ASN A 259 19.22 -18.15 -0.94
N VAL A 260 17.91 -17.91 -0.78
CA VAL A 260 17.31 -17.60 0.50
C VAL A 260 16.70 -18.85 1.11
N LYS A 261 17.25 -19.28 2.23
CA LYS A 261 16.76 -20.46 2.96
C LYS A 261 15.59 -20.06 3.89
N TYR A 262 14.42 -19.80 3.31
CA TYR A 262 13.24 -19.28 4.02
C TYR A 262 12.82 -20.14 5.23
N ASN A 263 12.98 -21.46 5.13
CA ASN A 263 12.64 -22.42 6.19
C ASN A 263 13.60 -22.40 7.39
N GLU A 264 14.77 -21.75 7.26
CA GLU A 264 15.73 -21.58 8.35
C GLU A 264 15.58 -20.24 9.09
N LEU A 265 14.65 -19.37 8.66
CA LEU A 265 14.40 -18.09 9.32
C LEU A 265 13.80 -18.31 10.72
N PRO A 266 14.25 -17.54 11.73
CA PRO A 266 13.60 -17.53 13.04
C PRO A 266 12.13 -17.18 12.95
N MET A 267 11.30 -17.75 13.84
CA MET A 267 9.83 -17.59 13.82
C MET A 267 9.40 -16.11 13.75
N GLU A 268 10.09 -15.22 14.43
CA GLU A 268 9.75 -13.81 14.52
C GLU A 268 9.86 -13.04 13.20
N ILE A 269 10.62 -13.57 12.27
CA ILE A 269 10.91 -12.98 10.96
C ILE A 269 10.59 -13.92 9.79
N SER A 270 9.99 -15.06 10.07
CA SER A 270 9.53 -16.01 9.05
C SER A 270 8.16 -15.65 8.48
N SER A 271 7.78 -16.26 7.37
CA SER A 271 6.43 -16.14 6.79
C SER A 271 5.32 -16.67 7.71
N ASN A 272 5.67 -17.55 8.66
CA ASN A 272 4.73 -18.09 9.65
C ASN A 272 4.58 -17.20 10.88
N ALA A 273 5.27 -16.06 10.97
CA ALA A 273 5.16 -15.16 12.08
C ALA A 273 3.75 -14.54 12.15
N LYS A 274 3.13 -14.59 13.33
CA LYS A 274 1.88 -13.84 13.57
C LYS A 274 2.05 -12.34 13.32
N ILE A 275 3.22 -11.80 13.62
CA ILE A 275 3.66 -10.45 13.29
C ILE A 275 5.10 -10.59 12.79
N ASN A 276 5.32 -10.38 11.52
CA ASN A 276 6.66 -10.41 10.94
C ASN A 276 7.42 -9.14 11.30
N LEU A 277 8.52 -9.29 12.05
CA LEU A 277 9.28 -8.15 12.55
C LEU A 277 10.08 -7.45 11.46
N LEU A 278 10.53 -8.16 10.42
CA LEU A 278 11.20 -7.53 9.28
C LEU A 278 10.23 -6.64 8.51
N ASN A 279 9.03 -7.13 8.22
CA ASN A 279 8.01 -6.34 7.57
C ASN A 279 7.61 -5.11 8.42
N THR A 280 7.49 -5.30 9.74
CA THR A 280 7.20 -4.18 10.66
C THR A 280 8.31 -3.12 10.65
N TYR A 281 9.58 -3.56 10.59
CA TYR A 281 10.73 -2.67 10.51
C TYR A 281 10.75 -1.91 9.17
N LEU A 282 10.67 -2.62 8.05
CA LEU A 282 10.71 -2.01 6.73
C LEU A 282 9.58 -0.99 6.53
N ASN A 283 8.37 -1.32 6.96
CA ASN A 283 7.26 -0.36 6.96
C ASN A 283 7.52 0.89 7.82
N SER A 284 8.32 0.77 8.90
CA SER A 284 8.70 1.93 9.69
C SER A 284 9.73 2.81 8.98
N GLU A 285 10.64 2.21 8.21
CA GLU A 285 11.65 2.95 7.44
C GLU A 285 11.04 3.63 6.20
N VAL A 286 10.20 2.92 5.45
CA VAL A 286 9.48 3.50 4.29
C VAL A 286 8.66 4.74 4.69
N ARG A 287 8.03 4.73 5.87
CA ARG A 287 7.31 5.91 6.40
C ARG A 287 8.21 7.11 6.70
N LYS A 288 9.51 6.89 6.88
CA LYS A 288 10.50 7.96 7.03
C LYS A 288 11.09 8.41 5.68
N GLY A 289 10.72 7.74 4.58
CA GLY A 289 11.31 7.94 3.25
C GLY A 289 12.60 7.16 3.01
N GLU A 290 12.90 6.17 3.88
CA GLU A 290 14.11 5.36 3.79
C GLU A 290 13.83 4.06 3.02
N PHE A 291 14.78 3.64 2.20
CA PHE A 291 14.72 2.39 1.43
C PHE A 291 15.92 1.50 1.73
N ILE A 292 15.83 0.21 1.40
CA ILE A 292 16.97 -0.69 1.47
C ILE A 292 18.00 -0.28 0.41
N SER A 293 18.97 0.53 0.80
CA SER A 293 20.09 0.92 -0.08
C SER A 293 21.22 -0.11 0.00
N ASP A 294 21.61 -0.49 1.22
CA ASP A 294 22.62 -1.49 1.52
C ASP A 294 22.03 -2.58 2.43
N PRO A 295 21.93 -3.84 1.95
CA PRO A 295 21.39 -4.97 2.73
C PRO A 295 22.15 -5.27 4.03
N PHE A 296 23.47 -5.05 4.07
CA PHE A 296 24.26 -5.27 5.28
C PHE A 296 23.97 -4.17 6.32
N GLN A 297 23.95 -2.92 5.88
CA GLN A 297 23.60 -1.80 6.74
C GLN A 297 22.15 -1.93 7.24
N SER A 298 21.22 -2.34 6.38
CA SER A 298 19.83 -2.56 6.75
C SER A 298 19.67 -3.62 7.84
N PHE A 299 20.51 -4.68 7.82
CA PHE A 299 20.52 -5.66 8.89
C PHE A 299 20.99 -5.06 10.23
N GLU A 300 22.05 -4.26 10.22
CA GLU A 300 22.53 -3.58 11.44
C GLU A 300 21.49 -2.59 11.98
N MET A 301 20.86 -1.80 11.10
CA MET A 301 19.77 -0.88 11.48
C MET A 301 18.55 -1.64 12.03
N PHE A 302 18.20 -2.78 11.46
CA PHE A 302 17.13 -3.64 12.00
C PHE A 302 17.45 -4.12 13.42
N LYS A 303 18.68 -4.51 13.71
CA LYS A 303 19.10 -4.92 15.06
C LYS A 303 18.94 -3.76 16.06
N GLU A 304 19.40 -2.57 15.68
CA GLU A 304 19.27 -1.39 16.55
C GLU A 304 17.79 -1.02 16.77
N TRP A 305 16.97 -1.05 15.72
CA TRP A 305 15.53 -0.87 15.84
C TRP A 305 14.89 -1.90 16.78
N TYR A 306 15.32 -3.17 16.70
CA TYR A 306 14.83 -4.23 17.58
C TYR A 306 15.22 -3.96 19.05
N LYS A 307 16.48 -3.60 19.31
CA LYS A 307 16.96 -3.27 20.67
C LYS A 307 16.12 -2.14 21.28
N VAL A 308 16.01 -1.04 20.58
CA VAL A 308 15.23 0.12 21.06
C VAL A 308 13.77 -0.25 21.29
N LYS A 309 13.15 -0.97 20.37
CA LYS A 309 11.71 -1.26 20.46
C LYS A 309 11.37 -2.29 21.52
N PHE A 310 12.15 -3.35 21.64
CA PHE A 310 11.82 -4.49 22.50
C PHE A 310 12.63 -4.51 23.81
N ILE A 311 13.94 -4.29 23.76
CA ILE A 311 14.80 -4.41 24.93
C ILE A 311 14.70 -3.16 25.82
N GLU A 312 14.61 -1.97 25.22
CA GLU A 312 14.50 -0.73 26.00
C GLU A 312 13.03 -0.37 26.31
N LYS A 313 12.21 -0.16 25.25
CA LYS A 313 10.85 0.35 25.42
C LYS A 313 9.82 -0.70 25.85
N ALA A 314 9.85 -1.93 25.27
CA ALA A 314 8.85 -2.93 25.61
C ALA A 314 9.08 -3.52 27.00
N VAL A 315 10.33 -3.71 27.41
CA VAL A 315 10.67 -4.23 28.74
C VAL A 315 10.15 -3.29 29.84
N SER A 316 10.25 -1.98 29.67
CA SER A 316 9.78 -0.99 30.64
C SER A 316 8.28 -1.07 30.95
N LYS A 317 7.48 -1.72 30.09
CA LYS A 317 6.04 -1.92 30.29
C LYS A 317 5.69 -3.10 31.21
N TYR A 318 6.66 -3.95 31.54
CA TYR A 318 6.46 -5.06 32.47
C TYR A 318 6.71 -4.63 33.93
N SER A 319 6.14 -5.38 34.87
CA SER A 319 6.42 -5.14 36.28
C SER A 319 7.93 -5.31 36.58
N PRO A 320 8.51 -4.58 37.54
CA PRO A 320 9.93 -4.66 37.83
C PRO A 320 10.47 -6.07 38.03
N GLN A 321 9.68 -6.93 38.66
CA GLN A 321 10.03 -8.35 38.89
C GLN A 321 10.17 -9.17 37.58
N ASN A 322 9.46 -8.76 36.52
CA ASN A 322 9.44 -9.48 35.25
C ASN A 322 10.37 -8.87 34.19
N GLN A 323 10.89 -7.67 34.43
CA GLN A 323 11.69 -6.95 33.43
C GLN A 323 12.96 -7.70 33.04
N GLU A 324 13.69 -8.27 34.01
CA GLU A 324 14.93 -9.00 33.77
C GLU A 324 14.69 -10.25 32.91
N ALA A 325 13.67 -11.04 33.27
CA ALA A 325 13.31 -12.23 32.50
C ALA A 325 12.85 -11.87 31.06
N LYS A 326 12.13 -10.78 30.90
CA LYS A 326 11.69 -10.30 29.59
C LYS A 326 12.85 -9.74 28.76
N ARG A 327 13.76 -9.01 29.37
CA ARG A 327 15.00 -8.54 28.73
C ARG A 327 15.78 -9.72 28.16
N LYS A 328 16.06 -10.71 28.99
CA LYS A 328 16.77 -11.93 28.56
C LYS A 328 16.04 -12.62 27.41
N GLN A 329 14.71 -12.76 27.48
CA GLN A 329 13.92 -13.36 26.42
C GLN A 329 14.07 -12.63 25.07
N PHE A 330 14.06 -11.28 25.07
CA PHE A 330 14.23 -10.49 23.85
C PHE A 330 15.66 -10.53 23.33
N GLU A 331 16.66 -10.54 24.23
CA GLU A 331 18.06 -10.69 23.84
C GLU A 331 18.34 -12.06 23.23
N ASP A 332 17.77 -13.14 23.79
CA ASP A 332 17.88 -14.50 23.21
C ASP A 332 17.29 -14.57 21.80
N LYS A 333 16.16 -13.94 21.57
CA LYS A 333 15.55 -13.84 20.24
C LYS A 333 16.44 -13.07 19.27
N LEU A 334 17.01 -11.95 19.70
CA LEU A 334 17.93 -11.18 18.88
C LEU A 334 19.16 -12.01 18.50
N ARG A 335 19.76 -12.72 19.46
CA ARG A 335 20.88 -13.64 19.19
C ARG A 335 20.51 -14.73 18.18
N THR A 336 19.29 -15.27 18.25
CA THR A 336 18.80 -16.24 17.27
C THR A 336 18.73 -15.62 15.87
N ILE A 337 18.23 -14.38 15.74
CA ILE A 337 18.19 -13.65 14.47
C ILE A 337 19.61 -13.36 13.97
N GLU A 338 20.52 -12.93 14.84
CA GLU A 338 21.93 -12.67 14.51
C GLU A 338 22.65 -13.94 14.00
N SER A 339 22.35 -15.11 14.56
CA SER A 339 22.89 -16.38 14.10
C SER A 339 22.47 -16.73 12.66
N LYS A 340 21.44 -16.10 12.11
CA LYS A 340 20.92 -16.26 10.76
C LYS A 340 21.19 -15.03 9.87
N LYS A 341 22.18 -14.22 10.25
CA LYS A 341 22.55 -12.96 9.58
C LYS A 341 22.60 -13.08 8.06
N ASP A 342 23.30 -14.10 7.54
CA ASP A 342 23.49 -14.23 6.09
C ASP A 342 22.18 -14.50 5.35
N ILE A 343 21.27 -15.26 5.96
CA ILE A 343 19.94 -15.53 5.38
C ILE A 343 19.11 -14.24 5.35
N VAL A 344 19.14 -13.45 6.42
CA VAL A 344 18.42 -12.17 6.50
C VAL A 344 18.98 -11.16 5.50
N ILE A 345 20.31 -11.08 5.35
CA ILE A 345 20.94 -10.21 4.36
C ILE A 345 20.54 -10.63 2.94
N ASN A 346 20.53 -11.95 2.64
CA ASN A 346 20.07 -12.42 1.34
C ASN A 346 18.60 -12.09 1.09
N LEU A 347 17.75 -12.16 2.11
CA LEU A 347 16.35 -11.75 2.03
C LEU A 347 16.25 -10.25 1.69
N PHE A 348 17.03 -9.39 2.35
CA PHE A 348 17.09 -7.96 2.01
C PHE A 348 17.62 -7.69 0.59
N LYS A 349 18.61 -8.46 0.12
CA LYS A 349 19.10 -8.34 -1.27
C LYS A 349 17.98 -8.64 -2.28
N VAL A 350 17.26 -9.74 -2.09
CA VAL A 350 16.13 -10.08 -2.97
C VAL A 350 15.03 -9.04 -2.91
N SER A 351 14.66 -8.57 -1.72
CA SER A 351 13.67 -7.49 -1.55
C SER A 351 14.09 -6.22 -2.30
N LYS A 352 15.36 -5.82 -2.18
CA LYS A 352 15.91 -4.67 -2.90
C LYS A 352 15.81 -4.86 -4.42
N LEU A 353 16.24 -5.99 -4.96
CA LEU A 353 16.21 -6.26 -6.39
C LEU A 353 14.79 -6.25 -6.96
N LEU A 354 13.82 -6.82 -6.24
CA LEU A 354 12.41 -6.75 -6.63
C LEU A 354 11.87 -5.31 -6.61
N SER A 355 12.28 -4.52 -5.61
CA SER A 355 11.91 -3.09 -5.54
C SER A 355 12.54 -2.30 -6.68
N GLU A 356 13.81 -2.53 -6.99
CA GLU A 356 14.49 -1.90 -8.13
C GLU A 356 13.82 -2.28 -9.45
N ALA A 357 13.52 -3.57 -9.68
CA ALA A 357 12.83 -4.02 -10.89
C ALA A 357 11.44 -3.39 -11.08
N LYS A 358 10.73 -3.15 -9.98
CA LYS A 358 9.42 -2.47 -10.00
C LYS A 358 9.53 -0.99 -10.35
N ASN A 359 10.65 -0.35 -10.06
CA ASN A 359 10.83 1.10 -10.17
C ASN A 359 11.46 1.53 -11.52
N ILE A 360 11.83 0.59 -12.37
CA ILE A 360 12.22 0.81 -13.77
C ILE A 360 10.98 1.13 -14.60
#